data_cfe9033036817f18731935a7310540a0
#
_entry.id   cfe9033036817f18731935a7310540a0
#
_cell.length_a   1.000
_cell.length_b   1.000
_cell.length_c   1.000
_cell.angle_alpha   90.00
_cell.angle_beta   90.00
_cell.angle_gamma   90.00
#
_symmetry.space_group_name_H-M   'P 1'
#
loop_
_entity.id
_entity.type
_entity.pdbx_description
1 polymer ?
#
loop_
_entity_poly.entity_id
_entity_poly.type
_entity_poly.pdbx_seq_one_letter_code
_entity_poly.pdbx_strand_id
1 'polypeptide(L)'
;MVSICPTVTVQNRDEFDSQLALTASLTNRLHIDLSDNTLAPRSLLPITAMSWPKDKQIDLHVMVMQPGNILNELIRSKPQLVIVHAEAEGNLYELAKRFKINRIKVGVALLQPTPTSIVMPALDLIDHVLVFSGNLGYQGGSSVDMTLLSKVSELKYAKPSLEIGWDGGVNDQNIADLVRGGVDVINVGGYIQNASDPLQAYAKLKTAAGII
;
A
#
# COMPACT_ATOMS: atom_id res chain seq x y z
N MET A 1 10.07 13.13 -4.52
CA MET A 1 9.96 13.41 -3.06
C MET A 1 9.28 12.22 -2.42
N VAL A 2 9.88 11.64 -1.39
CA VAL A 2 9.35 10.43 -0.72
C VAL A 2 8.10 10.77 0.10
N SER A 3 7.10 9.88 0.08
CA SER A 3 5.89 9.96 0.91
C SER A 3 5.88 8.88 1.99
N ILE A 4 5.57 9.25 3.24
CA ILE A 4 5.28 8.30 4.30
C ILE A 4 3.76 8.21 4.44
N CYS A 5 3.20 7.01 4.19
CA CYS A 5 1.78 6.73 4.23
C CYS A 5 1.45 5.88 5.47
N PRO A 6 0.83 6.44 6.51
CA PRO A 6 0.30 5.64 7.60
C PRO A 6 -0.74 4.64 7.13
N THR A 7 -0.66 3.41 7.66
CA THR A 7 -1.51 2.29 7.25
C THR A 7 -2.65 2.07 8.23
N VAL A 8 -3.84 1.78 7.70
CA VAL A 8 -5.04 1.35 8.43
C VAL A 8 -5.34 -0.10 8.08
N THR A 9 -5.20 -1.01 9.06
CA THR A 9 -5.40 -2.47 8.90
C THR A 9 -6.27 -2.97 10.04
N VAL A 10 -7.59 -3.04 9.84
CA VAL A 10 -8.57 -3.29 10.90
C VAL A 10 -9.67 -4.26 10.47
N GLN A 11 -10.36 -4.88 11.45
CA GLN A 11 -11.43 -5.84 11.20
C GLN A 11 -12.82 -5.29 11.45
N ASN A 12 -12.95 -4.21 12.21
CA ASN A 12 -14.27 -3.64 12.58
C ASN A 12 -14.32 -2.13 12.34
N ARG A 13 -15.53 -1.59 12.37
CA ARG A 13 -15.80 -0.19 12.06
C ARG A 13 -15.23 0.79 13.09
N ASP A 14 -15.33 0.47 14.37
CA ASP A 14 -14.88 1.39 15.43
C ASP A 14 -13.37 1.58 15.40
N GLU A 15 -12.62 0.50 15.18
CA GLU A 15 -11.17 0.56 14.94
C GLU A 15 -10.84 1.34 13.67
N PHE A 16 -11.63 1.14 12.59
CA PHE A 16 -11.45 1.87 11.33
C PHE A 16 -11.58 3.37 11.55
N ASP A 17 -12.66 3.83 12.17
CA ASP A 17 -12.92 5.24 12.39
C ASP A 17 -11.84 5.87 13.29
N SER A 18 -11.38 5.15 14.31
CA SER A 18 -10.32 5.59 15.20
C SER A 18 -8.96 5.71 14.49
N GLN A 19 -8.53 4.65 13.80
CA GLN A 19 -7.24 4.65 13.09
C GLN A 19 -7.25 5.63 11.90
N LEU A 20 -8.36 5.74 11.18
CA LEU A 20 -8.51 6.70 10.09
C LEU A 20 -8.41 8.14 10.60
N ALA A 21 -9.07 8.47 11.70
CA ALA A 21 -9.01 9.81 12.30
C ALA A 21 -7.56 10.17 12.70
N LEU A 22 -6.86 9.24 13.34
CA LEU A 22 -5.46 9.40 13.71
C LEU A 22 -4.58 9.61 12.48
N THR A 23 -4.61 8.69 11.50
CA THR A 23 -3.74 8.74 10.33
C THR A 23 -4.03 9.95 9.44
N ALA A 24 -5.30 10.34 9.30
CA ALA A 24 -5.71 11.52 8.55
C ALA A 24 -5.23 12.84 9.19
N SER A 25 -4.95 12.86 10.50
CA SER A 25 -4.35 14.02 11.17
C SER A 25 -2.86 14.18 10.86
N LEU A 26 -2.18 13.10 10.47
CA LEU A 26 -0.73 13.08 10.22
C LEU A 26 -0.36 13.52 8.80
N THR A 27 -1.17 13.14 7.80
CA THR A 27 -0.85 13.35 6.38
C THR A 27 -2.09 13.36 5.49
N ASN A 28 -1.91 13.75 4.24
CA ASN A 28 -2.98 13.73 3.23
C ASN A 28 -3.06 12.41 2.45
N ARG A 29 -2.00 11.58 2.43
CA ARG A 29 -1.97 10.29 1.73
C ARG A 29 -1.94 9.16 2.74
N LEU A 30 -2.92 8.26 2.64
CA LEU A 30 -3.14 7.15 3.56
C LEU A 30 -3.16 5.83 2.80
N HIS A 31 -2.69 4.77 3.44
CA HIS A 31 -2.77 3.41 2.94
C HIS A 31 -3.83 2.64 3.73
N ILE A 32 -4.78 2.00 3.05
CA ILE A 32 -5.86 1.23 3.68
C ILE A 32 -5.83 -0.19 3.15
N ASP A 33 -5.76 -1.14 4.05
CA ASP A 33 -5.77 -2.56 3.73
C ASP A 33 -7.20 -3.12 3.65
N LEU A 34 -7.44 -3.93 2.63
CA LEU A 34 -8.67 -4.69 2.39
C LEU A 34 -8.35 -6.16 2.19
N SER A 35 -9.08 -7.05 2.86
CA SER A 35 -8.95 -8.50 2.68
C SER A 35 -10.27 -9.22 2.96
N ASP A 36 -10.55 -10.25 2.16
CA ASP A 36 -11.72 -11.13 2.30
C ASP A 36 -11.35 -12.55 2.75
N ASN A 37 -10.11 -12.77 3.22
CA ASN A 37 -9.56 -14.08 3.61
C ASN A 37 -9.37 -15.06 2.45
N THR A 38 -9.29 -14.60 1.21
CA THR A 38 -9.02 -15.49 0.06
C THR A 38 -7.55 -15.48 -0.35
N LEU A 39 -6.87 -14.33 -0.28
CA LEU A 39 -5.43 -14.20 -0.54
C LEU A 39 -4.64 -14.07 0.77
N ALA A 40 -5.10 -13.24 1.70
CA ALA A 40 -4.53 -13.10 3.04
C ALA A 40 -5.22 -14.05 4.04
N PRO A 41 -4.54 -14.47 5.14
CA PRO A 41 -5.08 -15.50 6.05
C PRO A 41 -6.19 -15.00 6.99
N ARG A 42 -6.65 -13.75 6.84
CA ARG A 42 -7.73 -13.17 7.65
C ARG A 42 -8.52 -12.12 6.89
N SER A 43 -9.82 -12.00 7.22
CA SER A 43 -10.65 -10.91 6.72
C SER A 43 -10.37 -9.61 7.47
N LEU A 44 -10.39 -8.50 6.74
CA LEU A 44 -10.41 -7.14 7.26
C LEU A 44 -11.80 -6.52 7.04
N LEU A 45 -11.96 -5.26 7.44
CA LEU A 45 -13.21 -4.54 7.22
C LEU A 45 -13.54 -4.51 5.72
N PRO A 46 -14.76 -4.91 5.29
CA PRO A 46 -15.10 -4.93 3.87
C PRO A 46 -15.24 -3.51 3.30
N ILE A 47 -14.93 -3.33 2.01
CA ILE A 47 -14.98 -2.03 1.32
C ILE A 47 -16.33 -1.32 1.46
N THR A 48 -17.43 -2.07 1.51
CA THR A 48 -18.78 -1.53 1.69
C THR A 48 -19.02 -0.88 3.05
N ALA A 49 -18.20 -1.21 4.04
CA ALA A 49 -18.23 -0.63 5.38
C ALA A 49 -17.19 0.48 5.56
N MET A 50 -16.35 0.77 4.56
CA MET A 50 -15.34 1.82 4.61
C MET A 50 -15.87 3.15 4.08
N SER A 51 -15.40 4.25 4.65
CA SER A 51 -15.59 5.60 4.13
C SER A 51 -14.47 6.51 4.62
N TRP A 52 -14.06 7.49 3.82
CA TRP A 52 -12.98 8.41 4.14
C TRP A 52 -13.26 9.85 3.68
N PRO A 53 -12.57 10.85 4.26
CA PRO A 53 -12.70 12.24 3.83
C PRO A 53 -12.28 12.43 2.38
N LYS A 54 -13.02 13.23 1.62
CA LYS A 54 -12.82 13.44 0.18
C LYS A 54 -11.54 14.21 -0.17
N ASP A 55 -10.98 14.92 0.79
CA ASP A 55 -9.72 15.67 0.69
C ASP A 55 -8.48 14.79 0.90
N LYS A 56 -8.66 13.54 1.31
CA LYS A 56 -7.57 12.58 1.50
C LYS A 56 -7.33 11.74 0.25
N GLN A 57 -6.05 11.46 -0.02
CA GLN A 57 -5.61 10.54 -1.06
C GLN A 57 -5.51 9.15 -0.44
N ILE A 58 -6.29 8.21 -0.96
CA ILE A 58 -6.32 6.84 -0.44
C ILE A 58 -5.68 5.89 -1.43
N ASP A 59 -4.65 5.20 -0.97
CA ASP A 59 -4.08 4.03 -1.60
C ASP A 59 -4.73 2.79 -0.99
N LEU A 60 -5.60 2.13 -1.75
CA LEU A 60 -6.35 0.95 -1.29
C LEU A 60 -5.62 -0.32 -1.72
N HIS A 61 -5.08 -1.05 -0.74
CA HIS A 61 -4.36 -2.30 -0.94
C HIS A 61 -5.31 -3.49 -0.81
N VAL A 62 -5.54 -4.17 -1.92
CA VAL A 62 -6.57 -5.20 -2.08
C VAL A 62 -5.95 -6.59 -2.04
N MET A 63 -5.98 -7.22 -0.87
CA MET A 63 -5.50 -8.59 -0.62
C MET A 63 -6.63 -9.59 -0.84
N VAL A 64 -7.16 -9.64 -2.06
CA VAL A 64 -8.30 -10.48 -2.49
C VAL A 64 -7.88 -11.31 -3.69
N MET A 65 -8.19 -12.62 -3.67
CA MET A 65 -7.80 -13.52 -4.76
C MET A 65 -8.52 -13.17 -6.08
N GLN A 66 -9.78 -12.77 -6.02
CA GLN A 66 -10.59 -12.41 -7.20
C GLN A 66 -11.10 -10.96 -7.12
N PRO A 67 -10.22 -9.95 -7.31
CA PRO A 67 -10.59 -8.53 -7.18
C PRO A 67 -11.67 -8.07 -8.18
N GLY A 68 -11.86 -8.81 -9.28
CA GLY A 68 -12.95 -8.57 -10.22
C GLY A 68 -14.34 -8.68 -9.61
N ASN A 69 -14.52 -9.51 -8.58
CA ASN A 69 -15.81 -9.72 -7.91
C ASN A 69 -16.28 -8.48 -7.12
N ILE A 70 -15.35 -7.63 -6.69
CA ILE A 70 -15.63 -6.39 -5.93
C ILE A 70 -15.27 -5.12 -6.72
N LEU A 71 -15.04 -5.24 -8.03
CA LEU A 71 -14.60 -4.12 -8.87
C LEU A 71 -15.52 -2.90 -8.80
N ASN A 72 -16.84 -3.12 -8.80
CA ASN A 72 -17.82 -2.03 -8.76
C ASN A 72 -17.80 -1.28 -7.41
N GLU A 73 -17.56 -2.00 -6.31
CA GLU A 73 -17.41 -1.45 -4.98
C GLU A 73 -16.12 -0.63 -4.87
N LEU A 74 -15.01 -1.14 -5.39
CA LEU A 74 -13.73 -0.42 -5.48
C LEU A 74 -13.87 0.88 -6.28
N ILE A 75 -14.55 0.84 -7.42
CA ILE A 75 -14.78 2.04 -8.25
C ILE A 75 -15.68 3.05 -7.51
N ARG A 76 -16.75 2.60 -6.87
CA ARG A 76 -17.68 3.47 -6.13
C ARG A 76 -17.04 4.16 -4.93
N SER A 77 -16.08 3.53 -4.29
CA SER A 77 -15.36 4.11 -3.15
C SER A 77 -14.41 5.25 -3.53
N LYS A 78 -14.04 5.36 -4.82
CA LYS A 78 -13.21 6.44 -5.40
C LYS A 78 -11.86 6.65 -4.68
N PRO A 79 -11.03 5.61 -4.52
CA PRO A 79 -9.68 5.80 -4.02
C PRO A 79 -8.82 6.52 -5.06
N GLN A 80 -7.67 7.08 -4.63
CA GLN A 80 -6.67 7.63 -5.54
C GLN A 80 -5.95 6.54 -6.33
N LEU A 81 -5.65 5.42 -5.66
CA LEU A 81 -4.92 4.28 -6.17
C LEU A 81 -5.56 2.99 -5.67
N VAL A 82 -5.72 2.01 -6.53
CA VAL A 82 -6.05 0.63 -6.15
C VAL A 82 -4.82 -0.24 -6.44
N ILE A 83 -4.35 -0.96 -5.44
CA ILE A 83 -3.20 -1.86 -5.52
C ILE A 83 -3.74 -3.29 -5.40
N VAL A 84 -3.67 -4.07 -6.48
CA VAL A 84 -4.03 -5.50 -6.48
C VAL A 84 -2.78 -6.35 -6.47
N HIS A 85 -2.85 -7.56 -5.96
CA HIS A 85 -1.71 -8.46 -5.95
C HIS A 85 -1.45 -9.09 -7.33
N ALA A 86 -0.18 -9.29 -7.67
CA ALA A 86 0.22 -10.02 -8.88
C ALA A 86 -0.20 -11.50 -8.81
N GLU A 87 -0.37 -12.01 -7.60
CA GLU A 87 -0.82 -13.37 -7.29
C GLU A 87 -2.34 -13.53 -7.36
N ALA A 88 -3.09 -12.44 -7.52
CA ALA A 88 -4.54 -12.48 -7.65
C ALA A 88 -4.96 -13.06 -9.01
N GLU A 89 -6.11 -13.72 -9.01
CA GLU A 89 -6.71 -14.27 -10.21
C GLU A 89 -7.44 -13.21 -11.03
N GLY A 90 -7.48 -13.41 -12.33
CA GLY A 90 -8.20 -12.54 -13.26
C GLY A 90 -7.29 -11.82 -14.25
N ASN A 91 -7.88 -10.93 -15.02
CA ASN A 91 -7.19 -10.20 -16.06
C ASN A 91 -6.82 -8.79 -15.57
N LEU A 92 -5.54 -8.60 -15.20
CA LEU A 92 -5.02 -7.30 -14.75
C LEU A 92 -5.26 -6.19 -15.78
N TYR A 93 -5.16 -6.50 -17.09
CA TYR A 93 -5.39 -5.52 -18.15
C TYR A 93 -6.82 -4.97 -18.13
N GLU A 94 -7.82 -5.86 -18.01
CA GLU A 94 -9.22 -5.44 -17.94
C GLU A 94 -9.53 -4.66 -16.64
N LEU A 95 -8.98 -5.09 -15.51
CA LEU A 95 -9.09 -4.35 -14.24
C LEU A 95 -8.48 -2.95 -14.37
N ALA A 96 -7.26 -2.85 -14.88
CA ALA A 96 -6.56 -1.58 -15.07
C ALA A 96 -7.34 -0.63 -15.98
N LYS A 97 -7.86 -1.12 -17.11
CA LYS A 97 -8.69 -0.35 -18.03
C LYS A 97 -9.94 0.22 -17.33
N ARG A 98 -10.63 -0.60 -16.52
CA ARG A 98 -11.82 -0.18 -15.78
C ARG A 98 -11.49 0.86 -14.71
N PHE A 99 -10.39 0.71 -13.97
CA PHE A 99 -9.94 1.71 -13.01
C PHE A 99 -9.57 3.03 -13.71
N LYS A 100 -8.78 3.00 -14.78
CA LYS A 100 -8.34 4.20 -15.51
C LYS A 100 -9.50 5.00 -16.12
N ILE A 101 -10.52 4.34 -16.69
CA ILE A 101 -11.74 5.00 -17.17
C ILE A 101 -12.43 5.78 -16.03
N ASN A 102 -12.34 5.29 -14.80
CA ASN A 102 -12.89 5.95 -13.62
C ASN A 102 -11.89 6.88 -12.91
N ARG A 103 -10.76 7.21 -13.55
CA ARG A 103 -9.68 8.09 -13.04
C ARG A 103 -9.04 7.59 -11.74
N ILE A 104 -9.01 6.29 -11.55
CA ILE A 104 -8.32 5.62 -10.44
C ILE A 104 -6.99 5.10 -10.96
N LYS A 105 -5.89 5.43 -10.26
CA LYS A 105 -4.56 4.88 -10.54
C LYS A 105 -4.52 3.38 -10.24
N VAL A 106 -3.63 2.66 -10.93
CA VAL A 106 -3.48 1.21 -10.80
C VAL A 106 -2.11 0.86 -10.26
N GLY A 107 -2.10 0.11 -9.16
CA GLY A 107 -0.90 -0.48 -8.58
C GLY A 107 -0.94 -2.00 -8.61
N VAL A 108 0.24 -2.61 -8.57
CA VAL A 108 0.42 -4.05 -8.40
C VAL A 108 1.34 -4.33 -7.22
N ALA A 109 0.88 -5.14 -6.26
CA ALA A 109 1.70 -5.62 -5.17
C ALA A 109 2.43 -6.91 -5.56
N LEU A 110 3.68 -7.03 -5.14
CA LEU A 110 4.52 -8.22 -5.32
C LEU A 110 4.89 -8.78 -3.95
N LEU A 111 4.53 -10.02 -3.69
CA LEU A 111 5.01 -10.76 -2.51
C LEU A 111 6.53 -10.99 -2.60
N GLN A 112 7.14 -11.37 -1.47
CA GLN A 112 8.58 -11.62 -1.40
C GLN A 112 9.08 -12.60 -2.48
N PRO A 113 8.46 -13.78 -2.72
CA PRO A 113 8.93 -14.73 -3.72
C PRO A 113 8.57 -14.35 -5.17
N THR A 114 7.67 -13.40 -5.39
CA THR A 114 7.14 -13.07 -6.71
C THR A 114 8.15 -12.20 -7.49
N PRO A 115 8.64 -12.65 -8.65
CA PRO A 115 9.63 -11.90 -9.41
C PRO A 115 9.01 -10.69 -10.11
N THR A 116 9.82 -9.65 -10.34
CA THR A 116 9.43 -8.43 -11.06
C THR A 116 9.00 -8.68 -12.50
N SER A 117 9.51 -9.75 -13.12
CA SER A 117 9.16 -10.13 -14.50
C SER A 117 7.67 -10.30 -14.74
N ILE A 118 6.88 -10.59 -13.68
CA ILE A 118 5.43 -10.78 -13.80
C ILE A 118 4.69 -9.47 -14.14
N VAL A 119 5.22 -8.32 -13.75
CA VAL A 119 4.62 -7.01 -14.02
C VAL A 119 5.22 -6.31 -15.23
N MET A 120 6.36 -6.78 -15.76
CA MET A 120 7.01 -6.16 -16.91
C MET A 120 6.10 -5.99 -18.13
N PRO A 121 5.25 -6.96 -18.52
CA PRO A 121 4.35 -6.80 -19.66
C PRO A 121 3.25 -5.75 -19.44
N ALA A 122 2.96 -5.39 -18.18
CA ALA A 122 1.91 -4.47 -17.79
C ALA A 122 2.43 -3.08 -17.37
N LEU A 123 3.72 -2.80 -17.46
CA LEU A 123 4.32 -1.56 -16.96
C LEU A 123 3.67 -0.29 -17.52
N ASP A 124 3.23 -0.29 -18.78
CA ASP A 124 2.56 0.86 -19.39
C ASP A 124 1.14 1.11 -18.86
N LEU A 125 0.56 0.10 -18.24
CA LEU A 125 -0.80 0.14 -17.70
C LEU A 125 -0.83 0.50 -16.22
N ILE A 126 0.27 0.29 -15.49
CA ILE A 126 0.33 0.49 -14.04
C ILE A 126 1.06 1.79 -13.69
N ASP A 127 0.62 2.41 -12.63
CA ASP A 127 1.15 3.68 -12.12
C ASP A 127 2.06 3.45 -10.89
N HIS A 128 1.91 2.28 -10.23
CA HIS A 128 2.55 1.97 -8.96
C HIS A 128 2.88 0.48 -8.84
N VAL A 129 4.01 0.14 -8.23
CA VAL A 129 4.32 -1.23 -7.77
C VAL A 129 4.64 -1.19 -6.29
N LEU A 130 3.92 -2.02 -5.53
CA LEU A 130 4.15 -2.19 -4.09
C LEU A 130 5.05 -3.42 -3.86
N VAL A 131 6.24 -3.21 -3.33
CA VAL A 131 7.10 -4.29 -2.82
C VAL A 131 6.62 -4.63 -1.41
N PHE A 132 6.05 -5.83 -1.26
CA PHE A 132 5.48 -6.27 0.01
C PHE A 132 6.46 -7.13 0.80
N SER A 133 6.91 -6.61 1.94
CA SER A 133 7.86 -7.25 2.87
C SER A 133 7.19 -7.67 4.19
N GLY A 134 5.86 -7.53 4.27
CA GLY A 134 5.09 -7.75 5.49
C GLY A 134 4.48 -9.14 5.63
N ASN A 135 3.56 -9.26 6.58
CA ASN A 135 2.67 -10.40 6.75
C ASN A 135 1.27 -10.00 6.28
N LEU A 136 0.75 -10.65 5.23
CA LEU A 136 -0.55 -10.33 4.63
C LEU A 136 -1.68 -10.31 5.67
N GLY A 137 -2.45 -9.23 5.69
CA GLY A 137 -3.63 -9.07 6.55
C GLY A 137 -3.30 -8.73 8.02
N TYR A 138 -2.03 -8.48 8.36
CA TYR A 138 -1.62 -8.11 9.72
C TYR A 138 -0.97 -6.74 9.75
N GLN A 139 -1.25 -5.98 10.80
CA GLN A 139 -0.58 -4.73 11.06
C GLN A 139 0.59 -4.92 12.03
N GLY A 140 1.81 -4.65 11.54
CA GLY A 140 3.02 -4.81 12.33
C GLY A 140 3.48 -6.27 12.49
N GLY A 141 4.51 -6.48 13.32
CA GLY A 141 5.05 -7.81 13.62
C GLY A 141 5.95 -8.42 12.55
N SER A 142 6.16 -7.76 11.42
CA SER A 142 7.13 -8.15 10.39
C SER A 142 8.44 -7.39 10.55
N SER A 143 9.54 -8.01 10.10
CA SER A 143 10.82 -7.34 9.86
C SER A 143 10.94 -6.97 8.38
N VAL A 144 11.66 -5.88 8.10
CA VAL A 144 11.98 -5.50 6.73
C VAL A 144 12.98 -6.49 6.11
N ASP A 145 12.73 -6.94 4.88
CA ASP A 145 13.69 -7.71 4.10
C ASP A 145 14.37 -6.80 3.06
N MET A 146 15.53 -6.26 3.41
CA MET A 146 16.29 -5.34 2.53
C MET A 146 16.77 -5.97 1.23
N THR A 147 16.80 -7.30 1.09
CA THR A 147 17.16 -7.96 -0.16
C THR A 147 16.18 -7.64 -1.29
N LEU A 148 14.93 -7.31 -0.93
CA LEU A 148 13.89 -6.91 -1.88
C LEU A 148 14.13 -5.55 -2.54
N LEU A 149 15.12 -4.76 -2.11
CA LEU A 149 15.56 -3.55 -2.80
C LEU A 149 16.10 -3.84 -4.22
N SER A 150 16.52 -5.08 -4.48
CA SER A 150 16.82 -5.52 -5.84
C SER A 150 15.63 -5.35 -6.79
N LYS A 151 14.40 -5.66 -6.32
CA LYS A 151 13.16 -5.44 -7.10
C LYS A 151 12.92 -3.97 -7.40
N VAL A 152 13.20 -3.07 -6.45
CA VAL A 152 13.09 -1.62 -6.65
C VAL A 152 14.02 -1.18 -7.77
N SER A 153 15.29 -1.62 -7.73
CA SER A 153 16.29 -1.30 -8.74
C SER A 153 15.91 -1.80 -10.13
N GLU A 154 15.42 -3.05 -10.24
CA GLU A 154 14.97 -3.65 -11.50
C GLU A 154 13.78 -2.87 -12.11
N LEU A 155 12.77 -2.53 -11.28
CA LEU A 155 11.59 -1.80 -11.71
C LEU A 155 11.93 -0.36 -12.13
N LYS A 156 12.78 0.33 -11.38
CA LYS A 156 13.26 1.67 -11.72
C LYS A 156 14.10 1.68 -12.98
N TYR A 157 14.90 0.63 -13.23
CA TYR A 157 15.64 0.48 -14.46
C TYR A 157 14.69 0.31 -15.67
N ALA A 158 13.64 -0.52 -15.53
CA ALA A 158 12.68 -0.77 -16.59
C ALA A 158 11.78 0.45 -16.88
N LYS A 159 11.35 1.17 -15.85
CA LYS A 159 10.48 2.36 -15.96
C LYS A 159 10.86 3.38 -14.87
N PRO A 160 11.78 4.32 -15.15
CA PRO A 160 12.24 5.30 -14.14
C PRO A 160 11.15 6.15 -13.51
N SER A 161 10.04 6.39 -14.23
CA SER A 161 8.89 7.15 -13.75
C SER A 161 7.88 6.34 -12.92
N LEU A 162 8.08 5.03 -12.79
CA LEU A 162 7.19 4.17 -12.00
C LEU A 162 7.29 4.53 -10.51
N GLU A 163 6.17 4.76 -9.86
CA GLU A 163 6.14 4.98 -8.41
C GLU A 163 6.30 3.63 -7.69
N ILE A 164 7.28 3.51 -6.82
CA ILE A 164 7.55 2.29 -6.06
C ILE A 164 7.15 2.49 -4.60
N GLY A 165 6.21 1.66 -4.14
CA GLY A 165 5.81 1.54 -2.75
C GLY A 165 6.56 0.44 -2.02
N TRP A 166 6.64 0.59 -0.71
CA TRP A 166 7.13 -0.43 0.21
C TRP A 166 6.16 -0.61 1.37
N ASP A 167 5.85 -1.85 1.71
CA ASP A 167 5.01 -2.17 2.85
C ASP A 167 5.59 -3.36 3.63
N GLY A 168 5.69 -3.19 4.95
CA GLY A 168 6.14 -4.21 5.88
C GLY A 168 7.48 -3.91 6.55
N GLY A 169 7.48 -3.99 7.89
CA GLY A 169 8.66 -3.93 8.74
C GLY A 169 9.32 -2.56 8.92
N VAL A 170 8.72 -1.47 8.43
CA VAL A 170 9.32 -0.14 8.45
C VAL A 170 9.30 0.50 9.84
N ASN A 171 10.43 1.13 10.21
CA ASN A 171 10.62 1.92 11.41
C ASN A 171 11.67 3.02 11.19
N ASP A 172 11.97 3.81 12.22
CA ASP A 172 12.91 4.93 12.15
C ASP A 172 14.39 4.52 11.94
N GLN A 173 14.73 3.23 12.16
CA GLN A 173 16.08 2.73 11.97
C GLN A 173 16.36 2.30 10.52
N ASN A 174 15.33 1.90 9.77
CA ASN A 174 15.49 1.33 8.44
C ASN A 174 14.92 2.19 7.30
N ILE A 175 14.07 3.17 7.59
CA ILE A 175 13.40 3.99 6.57
C ILE A 175 14.39 4.75 5.67
N ALA A 176 15.53 5.21 6.22
CA ALA A 176 16.56 5.89 5.45
C ALA A 176 17.18 5.01 4.36
N ASP A 177 17.31 3.70 4.63
CA ASP A 177 17.84 2.74 3.66
C ASP A 177 16.86 2.49 2.52
N LEU A 178 15.56 2.42 2.83
CA LEU A 178 14.51 2.31 1.81
C LEU A 178 14.48 3.54 0.89
N VAL A 179 14.59 4.73 1.47
CA VAL A 179 14.69 6.00 0.71
C VAL A 179 15.90 5.99 -0.21
N ARG A 180 17.09 5.62 0.30
CA ARG A 180 18.31 5.49 -0.52
C ARG A 180 18.20 4.41 -1.58
N GLY A 181 17.44 3.35 -1.30
CA GLY A 181 17.14 2.27 -2.24
C GLY A 181 16.17 2.65 -3.37
N GLY A 182 15.63 3.87 -3.36
CA GLY A 182 14.77 4.38 -4.44
C GLY A 182 13.27 4.14 -4.25
N VAL A 183 12.83 3.84 -3.01
CA VAL A 183 11.41 3.73 -2.68
C VAL A 183 10.79 5.13 -2.63
N ASP A 184 9.63 5.32 -3.29
CA ASP A 184 8.93 6.61 -3.38
C ASP A 184 7.83 6.75 -2.30
N VAL A 185 7.16 5.64 -1.95
CA VAL A 185 6.04 5.61 -1.01
C VAL A 185 6.31 4.55 0.05
N ILE A 186 6.34 4.95 1.30
CA ILE A 186 6.66 4.06 2.42
C ILE A 186 5.43 3.93 3.32
N ASN A 187 4.82 2.74 3.31
CA ASN A 187 3.65 2.42 4.12
C ASN A 187 4.10 1.99 5.53
N VAL A 188 3.54 2.61 6.54
CA VAL A 188 3.93 2.37 7.93
C VAL A 188 2.70 2.17 8.81
N GLY A 189 2.47 0.93 9.24
CA GLY A 189 1.37 0.56 10.13
C GLY A 189 1.79 0.51 11.59
N GLY A 190 2.29 -0.65 12.03
CA GLY A 190 2.52 -0.96 13.44
C GLY A 190 3.43 0.02 14.18
N TYR A 191 4.46 0.57 13.55
CA TYR A 191 5.36 1.55 14.17
C TYR A 191 4.62 2.81 14.62
N ILE A 192 3.63 3.29 13.85
CA ILE A 192 2.82 4.45 14.18
C ILE A 192 1.69 4.06 15.13
N GLN A 193 0.92 3.03 14.78
CA GLN A 193 -0.32 2.68 15.49
C GLN A 193 -0.08 2.16 16.91
N ASN A 194 1.07 1.47 17.16
CA ASN A 194 1.39 0.90 18.46
C ASN A 194 2.25 1.86 19.31
N ALA A 195 2.59 3.04 18.81
CA ALA A 195 3.38 4.01 19.57
C ALA A 195 2.53 4.64 20.69
N SER A 196 3.15 4.91 21.84
CA SER A 196 2.53 5.70 22.92
C SER A 196 2.18 7.13 22.49
N ASP A 197 2.94 7.67 21.53
CA ASP A 197 2.71 8.94 20.85
C ASP A 197 2.89 8.77 19.33
N PRO A 198 1.79 8.49 18.59
CA PRO A 198 1.82 8.31 17.15
C PRO A 198 2.30 9.54 16.36
N LEU A 199 2.03 10.74 16.86
CA LEU A 199 2.47 12.00 16.24
C LEU A 199 4.00 12.10 16.30
N GLN A 200 4.58 11.81 17.46
CA GLN A 200 6.04 11.78 17.64
C GLN A 200 6.68 10.66 16.81
N ALA A 201 6.05 9.47 16.73
CA ALA A 201 6.53 8.36 15.92
C ALA A 201 6.57 8.75 14.42
N TYR A 202 5.53 9.39 13.93
CA TYR A 202 5.47 9.90 12.55
C TYR A 202 6.54 10.99 12.29
N ALA A 203 6.74 11.91 13.24
CA ALA A 203 7.78 12.94 13.14
C ALA A 203 9.20 12.33 13.09
N LYS A 204 9.48 11.30 13.90
CA LYS A 204 10.75 10.55 13.86
C LYS A 204 10.99 9.89 12.50
N LEU A 205 9.95 9.27 11.92
CA LEU A 205 10.05 8.69 10.58
C LEU A 205 10.39 9.75 9.52
N LYS A 206 9.73 10.92 9.56
CA LYS A 206 10.03 12.03 8.65
C LYS A 206 11.49 12.48 8.77
N THR A 207 11.97 12.68 10.00
CA THR A 207 13.36 13.07 10.25
C THR A 207 14.33 12.02 9.73
N ALA A 208 14.11 10.73 10.03
CA ALA A 208 14.95 9.64 9.59
C ALA A 208 14.94 9.46 8.04
N ALA A 209 13.81 9.75 7.40
CA ALA A 209 13.67 9.75 5.94
C ALA A 209 14.26 10.99 5.24
N GLY A 210 14.74 11.99 6.00
CA GLY A 210 15.23 13.25 5.44
C GLY A 210 14.12 14.16 4.88
N ILE A 211 12.88 14.00 5.34
CA ILE A 211 11.73 14.82 4.95
C ILE A 211 11.61 15.93 6.01
N ILE A 212 11.85 17.17 5.59
CA ILE A 212 11.76 18.37 6.41
C ILE A 212 10.35 18.94 6.39
#